data_3314a0a3a9d213e9c68d542da00668fd
#
_entry.id   3314a0a3a9d213e9c68d542da00668fd
#
_cell.length_a   1.000
_cell.length_b   1.000
_cell.length_c   1.000
_cell.angle_alpha   90.00
_cell.angle_beta   90.00
_cell.angle_gamma   90.00
#
_symmetry.space_group_name_H-M   'P 1'
#
loop_
_entity.id
_entity.type
_entity.pdbx_description
1 polymer ?
#
loop_
_entity_poly.entity_id
_entity_poly.type
_entity_poly.pdbx_seq_one_letter_code
_entity_poly.pdbx_strand_id
1 'polypeptide(L)'
;MAKGIDTRYRHKRLSRQWALGHFWTLVAWVCAWIMFFPVLWMVLTAFKQEGDAYTDPPRIVFHPSLTEFSQVFSGGVGPPFAHSLFVSLVSVVLVLALGIPAAYALSIRAVKRWRDVLFFFLATKMLPYVAAIVPIYIVALHLGLLDNDWALVILYTGFNLPLAVWMIRSFLLEIPREMLEAARIDGANLWVELTRVILPIAIPGVAATALICVIFTWNEFFFAYFLTATKGPTVPVFMVSFLQTEGQYWARLAAAAAVACLPVILAGWIAQKQLVRGLSLGAVK
;
A
#
# COMPACT_ATOMS: atom_id res chain seq x y z
N MET A 1 -3.02 -50.37 40.10
CA MET A 1 -2.28 -49.16 40.59
C MET A 1 -1.63 -48.34 39.43
N ALA A 2 -2.31 -48.04 38.34
CA ALA A 2 -1.65 -47.40 37.17
C ALA A 2 -2.41 -46.16 36.63
N LYS A 3 -3.41 -45.58 37.32
CA LYS A 3 -4.21 -44.43 36.87
C LYS A 3 -3.79 -43.03 37.45
N GLY A 4 -2.82 -42.98 38.37
CA GLY A 4 -2.51 -41.74 39.10
C GLY A 4 -1.38 -40.89 38.56
N ILE A 5 -0.60 -41.39 37.59
CA ILE A 5 0.60 -40.69 37.10
C ILE A 5 0.32 -39.76 35.91
N ASP A 6 -0.75 -40.00 35.20
CA ASP A 6 -1.02 -39.26 33.92
C ASP A 6 -1.62 -37.84 34.12
N THR A 7 -2.35 -37.64 35.21
CA THR A 7 -3.04 -36.35 35.45
C THR A 7 -2.07 -35.22 35.87
N ARG A 8 -1.04 -35.52 36.65
CA ARG A 8 -0.03 -34.51 37.11
C ARG A 8 0.88 -34.02 35.97
N TYR A 9 1.24 -34.90 35.05
CA TYR A 9 2.03 -34.53 33.87
C TYR A 9 1.22 -33.71 32.89
N ARG A 10 -0.07 -34.02 32.74
CA ARG A 10 -1.00 -33.25 31.86
C ARG A 10 -1.24 -31.84 32.38
N HIS A 11 -1.42 -31.66 33.70
CA HIS A 11 -1.58 -30.35 34.33
C HIS A 11 -0.31 -29.48 34.22
N LYS A 12 0.90 -30.03 34.42
CA LYS A 12 2.14 -29.30 34.26
C LYS A 12 2.42 -28.90 32.79
N ARG A 13 2.06 -29.73 31.83
CA ARG A 13 2.16 -29.39 30.40
C ARG A 13 1.20 -28.27 30.00
N LEU A 14 -0.04 -28.35 30.46
CA LEU A 14 -1.05 -27.31 30.21
C LEU A 14 -0.64 -25.97 30.84
N SER A 15 -0.18 -25.96 32.11
CA SER A 15 0.28 -24.71 32.75
C SER A 15 1.48 -24.07 32.06
N ARG A 16 2.42 -24.89 31.57
CA ARG A 16 3.58 -24.39 30.81
C ARG A 16 3.17 -23.85 29.43
N GLN A 17 2.22 -24.47 28.76
CA GLN A 17 1.68 -23.97 27.48
C GLN A 17 0.90 -22.66 27.66
N TRP A 18 0.15 -22.55 28.79
CA TRP A 18 -0.53 -21.31 29.15
C TRP A 18 0.46 -20.17 29.45
N ALA A 19 1.48 -20.43 30.24
CA ALA A 19 2.52 -19.46 30.56
C ALA A 19 3.29 -19.00 29.30
N LEU A 20 3.64 -19.93 28.41
CA LEU A 20 4.28 -19.62 27.14
C LEU A 20 3.33 -18.80 26.21
N GLY A 21 2.03 -19.14 26.20
CA GLY A 21 1.04 -18.37 25.45
C GLY A 21 0.95 -16.92 25.92
N HIS A 22 0.89 -16.68 27.23
CA HIS A 22 0.86 -15.32 27.81
C HIS A 22 2.16 -14.56 27.56
N PHE A 23 3.30 -15.23 27.65
CA PHE A 23 4.60 -14.63 27.33
C PHE A 23 4.64 -14.14 25.85
N TRP A 24 4.25 -14.98 24.90
CA TRP A 24 4.22 -14.58 23.50
C TRP A 24 3.18 -13.49 23.21
N THR A 25 2.05 -13.49 23.90
CA THR A 25 1.06 -12.42 23.83
C THR A 25 1.65 -11.11 24.36
N LEU A 26 2.37 -11.13 25.48
CA LEU A 26 3.06 -9.94 26.00
C LEU A 26 4.09 -9.41 25.00
N VAL A 27 4.93 -10.31 24.45
CA VAL A 27 5.92 -9.94 23.44
C VAL A 27 5.24 -9.30 22.21
N ALA A 28 4.14 -9.89 21.74
CA ALA A 28 3.37 -9.32 20.61
C ALA A 28 2.85 -7.92 20.93
N TRP A 29 2.32 -7.68 22.15
CA TRP A 29 1.87 -6.36 22.58
C TRP A 29 3.00 -5.35 22.67
N VAL A 30 4.16 -5.74 23.22
CA VAL A 30 5.35 -4.88 23.31
C VAL A 30 5.82 -4.50 21.91
N CYS A 31 5.94 -5.46 21.00
CA CYS A 31 6.30 -5.18 19.61
C CYS A 31 5.27 -4.26 18.92
N ALA A 32 3.98 -4.49 19.14
CA ALA A 32 2.93 -3.64 18.58
C ALA A 32 3.04 -2.20 19.10
N TRP A 33 3.29 -2.00 20.40
CA TRP A 33 3.49 -0.68 20.99
C TRP A 33 4.73 0.03 20.45
N ILE A 34 5.86 -0.68 20.30
CA ILE A 34 7.09 -0.13 19.72
C ILE A 34 6.85 0.33 18.28
N MET A 35 6.14 -0.48 17.47
CA MET A 35 5.82 -0.14 16.10
C MET A 35 4.79 0.99 15.98
N PHE A 36 3.86 1.08 16.91
CA PHE A 36 2.83 2.11 16.91
C PHE A 36 3.33 3.45 17.47
N PHE A 37 4.37 3.44 18.31
CA PHE A 37 4.89 4.62 18.98
C PHE A 37 5.24 5.78 18.03
N PRO A 38 5.95 5.59 16.88
CA PRO A 38 6.25 6.68 15.96
C PRO A 38 4.98 7.34 15.40
N VAL A 39 3.96 6.54 15.08
CA VAL A 39 2.67 7.05 14.58
C VAL A 39 1.94 7.82 15.68
N LEU A 40 1.92 7.28 16.90
CA LEU A 40 1.34 7.97 18.06
C LEU A 40 2.05 9.30 18.31
N TRP A 41 3.40 9.30 18.26
CA TRP A 41 4.17 10.52 18.46
C TRP A 41 3.90 11.57 17.38
N MET A 42 3.79 11.16 16.12
CA MET A 42 3.38 12.02 15.01
C MET A 42 2.01 12.63 15.27
N VAL A 43 1.03 11.81 15.65
CA VAL A 43 -0.35 12.30 15.94
C VAL A 43 -0.33 13.25 17.13
N LEU A 44 0.37 12.94 18.23
CA LEU A 44 0.50 13.83 19.37
C LEU A 44 1.16 15.17 18.98
N THR A 45 2.21 15.11 18.16
CA THR A 45 2.92 16.31 17.68
C THR A 45 2.03 17.18 16.79
N ALA A 46 1.13 16.58 16.00
CA ALA A 46 0.16 17.29 15.18
C ALA A 46 -0.80 18.20 15.99
N PHE A 47 -1.03 17.87 17.26
CA PHE A 47 -1.86 18.67 18.18
C PHE A 47 -1.07 19.66 19.05
N LYS A 48 0.28 19.71 18.92
CA LYS A 48 1.10 20.69 19.61
C LYS A 48 1.10 22.02 18.87
N GLN A 49 1.38 23.10 19.59
CA GLN A 49 1.83 24.34 18.96
C GLN A 49 3.28 24.19 18.53
N GLU A 50 3.71 24.93 17.51
CA GLU A 50 5.05 24.80 16.96
C GLU A 50 6.15 24.95 18.02
N GLY A 51 6.00 25.90 18.96
CA GLY A 51 6.93 26.09 20.06
C GLY A 51 7.07 24.88 21.01
N ASP A 52 6.02 24.07 21.17
CA ASP A 52 6.06 22.87 21.99
C ASP A 52 6.67 21.66 21.26
N ALA A 53 6.72 21.72 19.94
CA ALA A 53 7.33 20.67 19.12
C ALA A 53 8.86 20.68 19.12
N TYR A 54 9.47 21.83 19.47
CA TYR A 54 10.93 22.04 19.50
C TYR A 54 11.57 21.89 20.88
N THR A 55 10.81 21.60 21.91
CA THR A 55 11.37 21.56 23.27
C THR A 55 12.32 20.39 23.49
N ASP A 56 13.43 20.65 24.18
CA ASP A 56 14.36 19.65 24.68
C ASP A 56 14.43 19.77 26.22
N PRO A 57 14.00 18.76 26.98
CA PRO A 57 13.42 17.48 26.55
C PRO A 57 12.02 17.62 25.89
N PRO A 58 11.61 16.64 25.07
CA PRO A 58 10.33 16.68 24.38
C PRO A 58 9.14 16.78 25.35
N ARG A 59 8.24 17.74 25.14
CA ARG A 59 7.04 17.87 25.96
C ARG A 59 6.03 16.77 25.65
N ILE A 60 5.68 15.98 26.67
CA ILE A 60 4.63 14.95 26.60
C ILE A 60 3.28 15.55 27.01
N VAL A 61 3.27 16.45 28.01
CA VAL A 61 2.06 17.14 28.48
C VAL A 61 2.06 18.54 27.89
N PHE A 62 1.04 18.84 27.10
CA PHE A 62 0.89 20.09 26.38
C PHE A 62 -0.62 20.45 26.26
N HIS A 63 -0.95 21.68 25.89
CA HIS A 63 -2.32 22.08 25.59
C HIS A 63 -2.65 21.73 24.13
N PRO A 64 -3.57 20.78 23.87
CA PRO A 64 -3.91 20.41 22.50
C PRO A 64 -4.47 21.62 21.74
N SER A 65 -3.99 21.81 20.51
CA SER A 65 -4.40 22.89 19.61
C SER A 65 -4.70 22.33 18.21
N LEU A 66 -5.68 22.93 17.52
CA LEU A 66 -5.97 22.65 16.11
C LEU A 66 -5.36 23.72 15.19
N THR A 67 -4.54 24.61 15.72
CA THR A 67 -3.95 25.73 14.96
C THR A 67 -3.17 25.21 13.76
N GLU A 68 -2.32 24.19 13.95
CA GLU A 68 -1.49 23.65 12.86
C GLU A 68 -2.32 22.94 11.78
N PHE A 69 -3.39 22.26 12.16
CA PHE A 69 -4.35 21.73 11.18
C PHE A 69 -5.02 22.87 10.39
N SER A 70 -5.47 23.92 11.06
CA SER A 70 -6.04 25.09 10.38
C SER A 70 -5.06 25.71 9.41
N GLN A 71 -3.78 25.82 9.78
CA GLN A 71 -2.72 26.34 8.91
C GLN A 71 -2.41 25.41 7.73
N VAL A 72 -2.47 24.10 7.90
CA VAL A 72 -2.33 23.13 6.80
C VAL A 72 -3.46 23.30 5.80
N PHE A 73 -4.70 23.43 6.27
CA PHE A 73 -5.85 23.61 5.39
C PHE A 73 -5.86 24.98 4.70
N SER A 74 -5.58 26.07 5.44
CA SER A 74 -5.48 27.41 4.87
C SER A 74 -4.23 27.60 4.00
N GLY A 75 -3.16 26.84 4.28
CA GLY A 75 -1.93 26.80 3.49
C GLY A 75 -2.03 26.02 2.17
N GLY A 76 -3.23 25.59 1.78
CA GLY A 76 -3.49 25.05 0.44
C GLY A 76 -3.20 23.57 0.26
N VAL A 77 -3.39 22.73 1.30
CA VAL A 77 -3.26 21.25 1.16
C VAL A 77 -4.29 20.64 0.21
N GLY A 78 -5.40 21.31 -0.05
CA GLY A 78 -6.51 20.80 -0.86
C GLY A 78 -6.10 20.37 -2.29
N PRO A 79 -5.50 21.25 -3.11
CA PRO A 79 -5.02 20.89 -4.43
C PRO A 79 -4.03 19.72 -4.43
N PRO A 80 -2.92 19.72 -3.65
CA PRO A 80 -2.02 18.57 -3.55
C PRO A 80 -2.72 17.26 -3.17
N PHE A 81 -3.70 17.33 -2.28
CA PHE A 81 -4.49 16.17 -1.88
C PHE A 81 -5.35 15.64 -3.03
N ALA A 82 -6.01 16.53 -3.77
CA ALA A 82 -6.81 16.19 -4.94
C ALA A 82 -5.96 15.58 -6.06
N HIS A 83 -4.78 16.14 -6.35
CA HIS A 83 -3.81 15.61 -7.31
C HIS A 83 -3.34 14.20 -6.91
N SER A 84 -2.90 14.01 -5.65
CA SER A 84 -2.50 12.69 -5.17
C SER A 84 -3.63 11.68 -5.25
N LEU A 85 -4.85 12.06 -4.89
CA LEU A 85 -6.02 11.17 -4.94
C LEU A 85 -6.34 10.77 -6.38
N PHE A 86 -6.39 11.75 -7.29
CA PHE A 86 -6.64 11.53 -8.71
C PHE A 86 -5.58 10.59 -9.31
N VAL A 87 -4.31 10.95 -9.17
CA VAL A 87 -3.20 10.18 -9.75
C VAL A 87 -3.19 8.75 -9.19
N SER A 88 -3.34 8.59 -7.86
CA SER A 88 -3.33 7.26 -7.25
C SER A 88 -4.50 6.40 -7.69
N LEU A 89 -5.73 6.92 -7.65
CA LEU A 89 -6.92 6.14 -8.02
C LEU A 89 -6.91 5.76 -9.50
N VAL A 90 -6.62 6.72 -10.38
CA VAL A 90 -6.62 6.46 -11.83
C VAL A 90 -5.52 5.47 -12.20
N SER A 91 -4.31 5.64 -11.65
CA SER A 91 -3.21 4.69 -11.88
C SER A 91 -3.58 3.28 -11.42
N VAL A 92 -4.16 3.13 -10.23
CA VAL A 92 -4.55 1.81 -9.70
C VAL A 92 -5.63 1.16 -10.54
N VAL A 93 -6.64 1.91 -10.99
CA VAL A 93 -7.67 1.41 -11.89
C VAL A 93 -7.04 0.90 -13.19
N LEU A 94 -6.12 1.67 -13.80
CA LEU A 94 -5.41 1.26 -15.02
C LEU A 94 -4.51 0.04 -14.78
N VAL A 95 -3.79 -0.01 -13.65
CA VAL A 95 -2.97 -1.15 -13.27
C VAL A 95 -3.82 -2.42 -13.15
N LEU A 96 -4.98 -2.35 -12.54
CA LEU A 96 -5.87 -3.51 -12.41
C LEU A 96 -6.51 -3.88 -13.73
N ALA A 97 -6.97 -2.90 -14.51
CA ALA A 97 -7.58 -3.12 -15.83
C ALA A 97 -6.62 -3.82 -16.81
N LEU A 98 -5.33 -3.50 -16.75
CA LEU A 98 -4.28 -4.13 -17.57
C LEU A 98 -3.72 -5.40 -16.90
N GLY A 99 -3.53 -5.37 -15.59
CA GLY A 99 -2.88 -6.42 -14.81
C GLY A 99 -3.71 -7.69 -14.70
N ILE A 100 -5.03 -7.58 -14.52
CA ILE A 100 -5.92 -8.75 -14.42
C ILE A 100 -5.89 -9.60 -15.68
N PRO A 101 -6.15 -9.07 -16.89
CA PRO A 101 -6.08 -9.86 -18.11
C PRO A 101 -4.67 -10.36 -18.42
N ALA A 102 -3.63 -9.58 -18.11
CA ALA A 102 -2.24 -10.01 -18.28
C ALA A 102 -1.91 -11.19 -17.36
N ALA A 103 -2.27 -11.10 -16.07
CA ALA A 103 -2.09 -12.17 -15.10
C ALA A 103 -2.85 -13.44 -15.51
N TYR A 104 -4.08 -13.29 -16.00
CA TYR A 104 -4.88 -14.39 -16.53
C TYR A 104 -4.17 -15.08 -17.70
N ALA A 105 -3.69 -14.33 -18.67
CA ALA A 105 -2.96 -14.87 -19.82
C ALA A 105 -1.67 -15.61 -19.40
N LEU A 106 -0.98 -15.11 -18.37
CA LEU A 106 0.29 -15.68 -17.89
C LEU A 106 0.11 -16.84 -16.89
N SER A 107 -1.11 -17.09 -16.38
CA SER A 107 -1.38 -18.15 -15.40
C SER A 107 -2.19 -19.32 -15.99
N ILE A 108 -3.33 -19.01 -16.59
CA ILE A 108 -4.35 -20.00 -16.98
C ILE A 108 -4.25 -20.35 -18.47
N ARG A 109 -3.86 -19.38 -19.30
CA ARG A 109 -3.68 -19.56 -20.73
C ARG A 109 -2.22 -19.74 -21.08
N ALA A 110 -1.76 -20.92 -21.36
CA ALA A 110 -0.37 -21.27 -21.61
C ALA A 110 0.31 -20.40 -22.72
N VAL A 111 0.65 -19.17 -22.37
CA VAL A 111 1.43 -18.28 -23.22
C VAL A 111 2.85 -18.82 -23.33
N LYS A 112 3.36 -18.99 -24.56
CA LYS A 112 4.76 -19.36 -24.78
C LYS A 112 5.66 -18.33 -24.10
N ARG A 113 6.71 -18.81 -23.40
CA ARG A 113 7.69 -17.95 -22.71
C ARG A 113 7.12 -17.06 -21.58
N TRP A 114 6.06 -17.49 -20.91
CA TRP A 114 5.50 -16.76 -19.77
C TRP A 114 6.55 -16.42 -18.70
N ARG A 115 7.57 -17.29 -18.52
CA ARG A 115 8.68 -17.05 -17.58
C ARG A 115 9.54 -15.86 -17.99
N ASP A 116 9.83 -15.72 -19.28
CA ASP A 116 10.63 -14.62 -19.82
C ASP A 116 9.88 -13.28 -19.65
N VAL A 117 8.56 -13.28 -19.89
CA VAL A 117 7.70 -12.11 -19.68
C VAL A 117 7.67 -11.70 -18.20
N LEU A 118 7.50 -12.65 -17.30
CA LEU A 118 7.53 -12.36 -15.85
C LEU A 118 8.92 -11.89 -15.40
N PHE A 119 9.98 -12.50 -15.92
CA PHE A 119 11.35 -12.07 -15.64
C PHE A 119 11.60 -10.64 -16.13
N PHE A 120 11.14 -10.32 -17.34
CA PHE A 120 11.23 -8.97 -17.89
C PHE A 120 10.47 -7.96 -16.98
N PHE A 121 9.26 -8.30 -16.55
CA PHE A 121 8.50 -7.44 -15.61
C PHE A 121 9.23 -7.21 -14.28
N LEU A 122 9.83 -8.26 -13.71
CA LEU A 122 10.62 -8.11 -12.49
C LEU A 122 11.90 -7.31 -12.73
N ALA A 123 12.57 -7.52 -13.86
CA ALA A 123 13.78 -6.78 -14.22
C ALA A 123 13.51 -5.27 -14.34
N THR A 124 12.36 -4.85 -14.88
CA THR A 124 11.99 -3.43 -14.96
C THR A 124 11.80 -2.81 -13.57
N LYS A 125 11.35 -3.58 -12.57
CA LYS A 125 11.24 -3.12 -11.17
C LYS A 125 12.59 -2.93 -10.48
N MET A 126 13.62 -3.62 -10.93
CA MET A 126 14.98 -3.50 -10.38
C MET A 126 15.76 -2.31 -10.96
N LEU A 127 15.20 -1.62 -11.96
CA LEU A 127 15.85 -0.44 -12.54
C LEU A 127 15.88 0.70 -11.50
N PRO A 128 17.06 1.30 -11.23
CA PRO A 128 17.16 2.43 -10.32
C PRO A 128 16.39 3.63 -10.87
N TYR A 129 15.42 4.17 -10.11
CA TYR A 129 14.62 5.34 -10.51
C TYR A 129 15.50 6.55 -10.85
N VAL A 130 16.60 6.73 -10.10
CA VAL A 130 17.56 7.81 -10.34
C VAL A 130 18.20 7.76 -11.73
N ALA A 131 18.46 6.55 -12.26
CA ALA A 131 19.00 6.39 -13.62
C ALA A 131 17.95 6.68 -14.70
N ALA A 132 16.68 6.47 -14.40
CA ALA A 132 15.59 6.63 -15.35
C ALA A 132 15.04 8.06 -15.43
N ILE A 133 15.27 8.92 -14.41
CA ILE A 133 14.61 10.23 -14.33
C ILE A 133 14.98 11.17 -15.47
N VAL A 134 16.26 11.22 -15.86
CA VAL A 134 16.70 12.15 -16.91
C VAL A 134 16.05 11.84 -18.25
N PRO A 135 16.10 10.60 -18.79
CA PRO A 135 15.39 10.29 -20.03
C PRO A 135 13.88 10.45 -19.92
N ILE A 136 13.25 10.11 -18.79
CA ILE A 136 11.82 10.30 -18.56
C ILE A 136 11.46 11.78 -18.59
N TYR A 137 12.24 12.62 -17.91
CA TYR A 137 12.04 14.08 -17.92
C TYR A 137 12.12 14.66 -19.32
N ILE A 138 13.14 14.27 -20.10
CA ILE A 138 13.30 14.74 -21.50
C ILE A 138 12.09 14.34 -22.36
N VAL A 139 11.62 13.10 -22.23
CA VAL A 139 10.43 12.63 -22.95
C VAL A 139 9.19 13.42 -22.51
N ALA A 140 8.99 13.60 -21.20
CA ALA A 140 7.87 14.36 -20.68
C ALA A 140 7.89 15.83 -21.16
N LEU A 141 9.08 16.44 -21.19
CA LEU A 141 9.29 17.80 -21.71
C LEU A 141 8.86 17.90 -23.19
N HIS A 142 9.34 17.01 -24.05
CA HIS A 142 9.03 17.03 -25.48
C HIS A 142 7.56 16.74 -25.78
N LEU A 143 6.90 15.95 -24.93
CA LEU A 143 5.47 15.64 -25.05
C LEU A 143 4.57 16.70 -24.38
N GLY A 144 5.12 17.73 -23.76
CA GLY A 144 4.34 18.73 -23.01
C GLY A 144 3.62 18.17 -21.79
N LEU A 145 4.17 17.12 -21.19
CA LEU A 145 3.59 16.41 -20.04
C LEU A 145 4.17 16.85 -18.69
N LEU A 146 5.07 17.83 -18.65
CA LEU A 146 5.53 18.42 -17.38
C LEU A 146 4.38 19.18 -16.71
N ASP A 147 4.33 19.11 -15.39
CA ASP A 147 3.25 19.68 -14.56
C ASP A 147 1.84 19.18 -14.97
N ASN A 148 1.76 17.91 -15.34
CA ASN A 148 0.52 17.27 -15.75
C ASN A 148 0.34 15.93 -15.01
N ASP A 149 -0.82 15.76 -14.38
CA ASP A 149 -1.14 14.55 -13.61
C ASP A 149 -1.10 13.27 -14.47
N TRP A 150 -1.38 13.37 -15.78
CA TRP A 150 -1.31 12.22 -16.69
C TRP A 150 0.11 11.68 -16.88
N ALA A 151 1.14 12.51 -16.73
CA ALA A 151 2.52 12.02 -16.72
C ALA A 151 2.74 11.05 -15.56
N LEU A 152 2.28 11.42 -14.36
CA LEU A 152 2.37 10.57 -13.19
C LEU A 152 1.49 9.33 -13.32
N VAL A 153 0.26 9.49 -13.82
CA VAL A 153 -0.67 8.35 -14.04
C VAL A 153 -0.04 7.29 -14.94
N ILE A 154 0.55 7.70 -16.07
CA ILE A 154 1.20 6.77 -17.02
C ILE A 154 2.41 6.09 -16.36
N LEU A 155 3.26 6.87 -15.69
CA LEU A 155 4.45 6.34 -15.02
C LEU A 155 4.10 5.37 -13.89
N TYR A 156 3.18 5.75 -13.01
CA TYR A 156 2.78 4.91 -11.88
C TYR A 156 2.07 3.64 -12.34
N THR A 157 1.30 3.72 -13.42
CA THR A 157 0.73 2.54 -14.08
C THR A 157 1.83 1.62 -14.57
N GLY A 158 2.80 2.13 -15.32
CA GLY A 158 3.93 1.34 -15.82
C GLY A 158 4.76 0.70 -14.73
N PHE A 159 5.08 1.45 -13.66
CA PHE A 159 5.88 0.94 -12.56
C PHE A 159 5.15 -0.06 -11.66
N ASN A 160 3.82 0.06 -11.48
CA ASN A 160 3.07 -0.86 -10.62
C ASN A 160 2.55 -2.09 -11.36
N LEU A 161 2.39 -2.03 -12.68
CA LEU A 161 1.89 -3.13 -13.49
C LEU A 161 2.65 -4.46 -13.31
N PRO A 162 4.01 -4.49 -13.31
CA PRO A 162 4.76 -5.71 -13.10
C PRO A 162 4.44 -6.40 -11.76
N LEU A 163 4.37 -5.64 -10.69
CA LEU A 163 4.04 -6.14 -9.36
C LEU A 163 2.60 -6.66 -9.32
N ALA A 164 1.66 -5.89 -9.86
CA ALA A 164 0.25 -6.27 -9.90
C ALA A 164 0.03 -7.56 -10.68
N VAL A 165 0.66 -7.70 -11.85
CA VAL A 165 0.60 -8.94 -12.65
C VAL A 165 1.15 -10.12 -11.86
N TRP A 166 2.29 -9.95 -11.20
CA TRP A 166 2.91 -11.01 -10.41
C TRP A 166 2.04 -11.45 -9.23
N MET A 167 1.50 -10.48 -8.48
CA MET A 167 0.63 -10.75 -7.33
C MET A 167 -0.68 -11.42 -7.75
N ILE A 168 -1.40 -10.81 -8.71
CA ILE A 168 -2.67 -11.37 -9.20
C ILE A 168 -2.46 -12.77 -9.75
N ARG A 169 -1.40 -12.99 -10.54
CA ARG A 169 -1.04 -14.32 -11.05
C ARG A 169 -0.90 -15.35 -9.94
N SER A 170 -0.27 -15.00 -8.83
CA SER A 170 -0.09 -15.93 -7.69
C SER A 170 -1.44 -16.40 -7.15
N PHE A 171 -2.41 -15.51 -7.02
CA PHE A 171 -3.77 -15.87 -6.60
C PHE A 171 -4.52 -16.69 -7.66
N LEU A 172 -4.33 -16.38 -8.95
CA LEU A 172 -5.00 -17.13 -10.03
C LEU A 172 -4.48 -18.56 -10.14
N LEU A 173 -3.25 -18.84 -9.74
CA LEU A 173 -2.69 -20.21 -9.73
C LEU A 173 -3.28 -21.09 -8.62
N GLU A 174 -3.92 -20.51 -7.62
CA GLU A 174 -4.60 -21.26 -6.54
C GLU A 174 -6.01 -21.72 -6.93
N ILE A 175 -6.55 -21.22 -8.06
CA ILE A 175 -7.89 -21.60 -8.54
C ILE A 175 -7.84 -23.02 -9.10
N PRO A 176 -8.71 -23.96 -8.63
CA PRO A 176 -8.79 -25.33 -9.15
C PRO A 176 -9.12 -25.33 -10.65
N ARG A 177 -8.41 -26.17 -11.41
CA ARG A 177 -8.61 -26.26 -12.88
C ARG A 177 -9.97 -26.81 -13.24
N GLU A 178 -10.52 -27.67 -12.41
CA GLU A 178 -11.83 -28.29 -12.57
C GLU A 178 -12.95 -27.24 -12.70
N MET A 179 -12.85 -26.12 -11.98
CA MET A 179 -13.81 -25.03 -12.07
C MET A 179 -13.76 -24.33 -13.45
N LEU A 180 -12.57 -24.21 -14.02
CA LEU A 180 -12.38 -23.61 -15.34
C LEU A 180 -12.86 -24.53 -16.45
N GLU A 181 -12.62 -25.85 -16.29
CA GLU A 181 -13.07 -26.87 -17.23
C GLU A 181 -14.60 -26.98 -17.24
N ALA A 182 -15.24 -26.99 -16.05
CA ALA A 182 -16.69 -26.96 -15.93
C ALA A 182 -17.30 -25.73 -16.63
N ALA A 183 -16.76 -24.53 -16.36
CA ALA A 183 -17.24 -23.31 -17.01
C ALA A 183 -17.13 -23.37 -18.55
N ARG A 184 -16.07 -24.01 -19.07
CA ARG A 184 -15.87 -24.16 -20.53
C ARG A 184 -16.85 -25.19 -21.12
N ILE A 185 -17.16 -26.25 -20.39
CA ILE A 185 -18.18 -27.22 -20.78
C ILE A 185 -19.55 -26.54 -20.85
N ASP A 186 -19.85 -25.64 -19.92
CA ASP A 186 -21.07 -24.81 -19.89
C ASP A 186 -21.06 -23.70 -20.98
N GLY A 187 -20.07 -23.66 -21.87
CA GLY A 187 -20.00 -22.72 -22.99
C GLY A 187 -19.45 -21.33 -22.64
N ALA A 188 -18.79 -21.15 -21.50
CA ALA A 188 -18.19 -19.86 -21.14
C ALA A 188 -17.08 -19.45 -22.14
N ASN A 189 -17.23 -18.29 -22.75
CA ASN A 189 -16.15 -17.66 -23.50
C ASN A 189 -15.12 -17.02 -22.56
N LEU A 190 -14.01 -16.53 -23.12
CA LEU A 190 -12.91 -15.94 -22.33
C LEU A 190 -13.35 -14.80 -21.40
N TRP A 191 -14.26 -13.96 -21.86
CA TRP A 191 -14.75 -12.83 -21.07
C TRP A 191 -15.65 -13.28 -19.92
N VAL A 192 -16.51 -14.25 -20.18
CA VAL A 192 -17.38 -14.84 -19.15
C VAL A 192 -16.53 -15.62 -18.13
N GLU A 193 -15.54 -16.41 -18.57
CA GLU A 193 -14.62 -17.15 -17.71
C GLU A 193 -13.88 -16.15 -16.78
N LEU A 194 -13.31 -15.07 -17.35
CA LEU A 194 -12.58 -14.06 -16.57
C LEU A 194 -13.50 -13.32 -15.58
N THR A 195 -14.63 -12.78 -16.06
CA THR A 195 -15.44 -11.84 -15.26
C THR A 195 -16.42 -12.51 -14.33
N ARG A 196 -16.98 -13.67 -14.69
CA ARG A 196 -18.01 -14.35 -13.90
C ARG A 196 -17.52 -15.53 -13.10
N VAL A 197 -16.36 -16.12 -13.46
CA VAL A 197 -15.80 -17.26 -12.74
C VAL A 197 -14.57 -16.86 -11.96
N ILE A 198 -13.56 -16.35 -12.64
CA ILE A 198 -12.24 -16.10 -12.04
C ILE A 198 -12.25 -14.86 -11.14
N LEU A 199 -12.74 -13.74 -11.65
CA LEU A 199 -12.66 -12.46 -10.92
C LEU A 199 -13.38 -12.50 -9.55
N PRO A 200 -14.59 -13.10 -9.41
CA PRO A 200 -15.23 -13.22 -8.10
C PRO A 200 -14.41 -14.01 -7.08
N ILE A 201 -13.70 -15.07 -7.51
CA ILE A 201 -12.84 -15.88 -6.65
C ILE A 201 -11.55 -15.12 -6.31
N ALA A 202 -11.00 -14.39 -7.29
CA ALA A 202 -9.76 -13.65 -7.15
C ALA A 202 -9.91 -12.28 -6.42
N ILE A 203 -11.15 -11.84 -6.10
CA ILE A 203 -11.39 -10.55 -5.41
C ILE A 203 -10.45 -10.33 -4.21
N PRO A 204 -10.20 -11.29 -3.30
CA PRO A 204 -9.28 -11.06 -2.18
C PRO A 204 -7.87 -10.72 -2.65
N GLY A 205 -7.35 -11.42 -3.65
CA GLY A 205 -6.02 -11.16 -4.21
C GLY A 205 -5.95 -9.85 -4.99
N VAL A 206 -7.00 -9.53 -5.75
CA VAL A 206 -7.10 -8.26 -6.48
C VAL A 206 -7.19 -7.08 -5.51
N ALA A 207 -7.96 -7.19 -4.42
CA ALA A 207 -8.08 -6.16 -3.40
C ALA A 207 -6.75 -5.93 -2.64
N ALA A 208 -6.02 -7.02 -2.31
CA ALA A 208 -4.70 -6.93 -1.73
C ALA A 208 -3.71 -6.23 -2.67
N THR A 209 -3.73 -6.59 -3.95
CA THR A 209 -2.90 -5.98 -4.98
C THR A 209 -3.24 -4.49 -5.14
N ALA A 210 -4.53 -4.15 -5.21
CA ALA A 210 -5.00 -2.78 -5.30
C ALA A 210 -4.49 -1.92 -4.12
N LEU A 211 -4.61 -2.43 -2.89
CA LEU A 211 -4.13 -1.73 -1.70
C LEU A 211 -2.63 -1.46 -1.76
N ILE A 212 -1.83 -2.44 -2.16
CA ILE A 212 -0.37 -2.26 -2.29
C ILE A 212 -0.06 -1.22 -3.38
N CYS A 213 -0.75 -1.26 -4.52
CA CYS A 213 -0.58 -0.25 -5.56
C CYS A 213 -1.00 1.14 -5.08
N VAL A 214 -2.10 1.28 -4.31
CA VAL A 214 -2.48 2.57 -3.69
C VAL A 214 -1.37 3.07 -2.77
N ILE A 215 -0.82 2.21 -1.91
CA ILE A 215 0.26 2.59 -1.00
C ILE A 215 1.48 3.09 -1.78
N PHE A 216 1.88 2.41 -2.85
CA PHE A 216 3.04 2.83 -3.64
C PHE A 216 2.79 4.11 -4.42
N THR A 217 1.62 4.29 -5.06
CA THR A 217 1.31 5.50 -5.81
C THR A 217 1.11 6.71 -4.89
N TRP A 218 0.46 6.52 -3.75
CA TRP A 218 0.22 7.58 -2.77
C TRP A 218 1.49 8.12 -2.14
N ASN A 219 2.45 7.25 -1.84
CA ASN A 219 3.72 7.62 -1.20
C ASN A 219 4.82 7.95 -2.20
N GLU A 220 4.54 7.94 -3.50
CA GLU A 220 5.54 8.25 -4.50
C GLU A 220 5.89 9.75 -4.46
N PHE A 221 7.16 10.01 -4.23
CA PHE A 221 7.71 11.36 -4.10
C PHE A 221 8.62 11.72 -5.26
N PHE A 222 9.48 10.77 -5.69
CA PHE A 222 10.61 11.06 -6.55
C PHE A 222 10.20 11.57 -7.93
N PHE A 223 9.36 10.84 -8.63
CA PHE A 223 8.88 11.28 -9.96
C PHE A 223 7.96 12.50 -9.86
N ALA A 224 7.12 12.55 -8.82
CA ALA A 224 6.26 13.71 -8.60
C ALA A 224 7.09 14.99 -8.40
N TYR A 225 8.17 14.92 -7.62
CA TYR A 225 9.05 16.07 -7.36
C TYR A 225 9.67 16.62 -8.64
N PHE A 226 10.11 15.75 -9.55
CA PHE A 226 10.76 16.20 -10.79
C PHE A 226 9.79 16.58 -11.91
N LEU A 227 8.59 16.02 -11.94
CA LEU A 227 7.67 16.19 -13.06
C LEU A 227 6.52 17.16 -12.81
N THR A 228 6.15 17.43 -11.54
CA THR A 228 4.97 18.24 -11.18
C THR A 228 5.22 19.29 -10.10
N ALA A 229 6.48 19.75 -9.94
CA ALA A 229 6.88 20.61 -8.82
C ALA A 229 6.30 22.03 -8.87
N THR A 230 5.90 22.54 -10.07
CA THR A 230 5.56 23.96 -10.24
C THR A 230 4.06 24.24 -10.20
N LYS A 231 3.21 23.39 -10.77
CA LYS A 231 1.78 23.65 -10.91
C LYS A 231 0.88 22.81 -10.06
N GLY A 232 1.30 21.62 -9.66
CA GLY A 232 0.44 20.69 -8.97
C GLY A 232 1.24 19.65 -8.16
N PRO A 233 1.88 20.05 -7.03
CA PRO A 233 2.61 19.08 -6.22
C PRO A 233 1.64 18.02 -5.66
N THR A 234 2.12 16.80 -5.58
CA THR A 234 1.43 15.74 -4.81
C THR A 234 1.63 15.97 -3.30
N VAL A 235 0.85 15.29 -2.45
CA VAL A 235 0.96 15.43 -1.00
C VAL A 235 2.39 15.19 -0.49
N PRO A 236 3.13 14.14 -0.90
CA PRO A 236 4.52 13.96 -0.47
C PRO A 236 5.43 15.13 -0.87
N VAL A 237 5.25 15.70 -2.05
CA VAL A 237 6.02 16.88 -2.51
C VAL A 237 5.65 18.13 -1.72
N PHE A 238 4.34 18.36 -1.49
CA PHE A 238 3.86 19.47 -0.68
C PHE A 238 4.42 19.43 0.75
N MET A 239 4.53 18.25 1.36
CA MET A 239 5.07 18.11 2.72
C MET A 239 6.52 18.60 2.85
N VAL A 240 7.32 18.56 1.78
CA VAL A 240 8.69 19.08 1.80
C VAL A 240 8.73 20.59 1.99
N SER A 241 7.68 21.33 1.63
CA SER A 241 7.61 22.78 1.85
C SER A 241 7.68 23.18 3.33
N PHE A 242 7.31 22.26 4.25
CA PHE A 242 7.41 22.50 5.70
C PHE A 242 8.83 22.30 6.27
N LEU A 243 9.78 21.82 5.47
CA LEU A 243 11.16 21.57 5.85
C LEU A 243 12.14 22.65 5.33
N GLN A 244 11.64 23.82 4.90
CA GLN A 244 12.43 24.84 4.24
C GLN A 244 13.21 25.73 5.23
N THR A 245 14.14 26.53 4.66
CA THR A 245 15.24 27.24 5.29
C THR A 245 14.84 28.31 6.33
N GLU A 246 13.60 28.77 6.35
CA GLU A 246 13.11 29.82 7.25
C GLU A 246 12.59 29.30 8.59
N GLY A 247 12.62 28.00 8.79
CA GLY A 247 12.17 27.29 10.00
C GLY A 247 11.67 25.89 9.68
N GLN A 248 11.93 24.97 10.60
CA GLN A 248 11.37 23.62 10.52
C GLN A 248 10.03 23.62 11.25
N TYR A 249 8.93 23.45 10.54
CA TYR A 249 7.59 23.45 11.10
C TYR A 249 7.16 22.01 11.44
N TRP A 250 7.70 21.47 12.56
CA TRP A 250 7.50 20.08 12.95
C TRP A 250 6.04 19.75 13.30
N ALA A 251 5.35 20.62 14.03
CA ALA A 251 3.96 20.41 14.40
C ALA A 251 3.06 20.48 13.15
N ARG A 252 3.32 21.43 12.26
CA ARG A 252 2.59 21.55 10.98
C ARG A 252 2.86 20.41 10.04
N LEU A 253 4.12 19.96 9.93
CA LEU A 253 4.48 18.77 9.17
C LEU A 253 3.76 17.53 9.71
N ALA A 254 3.72 17.37 11.05
CA ALA A 254 3.02 16.27 11.69
C ALA A 254 1.51 16.34 11.44
N ALA A 255 0.89 17.52 11.46
CA ALA A 255 -0.52 17.73 11.13
C ALA A 255 -0.80 17.37 9.66
N ALA A 256 0.05 17.82 8.72
CA ALA A 256 -0.04 17.46 7.30
C ALA A 256 0.12 15.94 7.10
N ALA A 257 1.07 15.31 7.78
CA ALA A 257 1.30 13.87 7.72
C ALA A 257 0.10 13.08 8.28
N ALA A 258 -0.51 13.54 9.38
CA ALA A 258 -1.71 12.92 9.94
C ALA A 258 -2.89 12.95 8.94
N VAL A 259 -3.09 14.09 8.25
CA VAL A 259 -4.09 14.20 7.17
C VAL A 259 -3.73 13.30 5.99
N ALA A 260 -2.45 13.27 5.58
CA ALA A 260 -1.97 12.45 4.48
C ALA A 260 -2.10 10.94 4.72
N CYS A 261 -2.09 10.48 5.96
CA CYS A 261 -2.29 9.07 6.30
C CYS A 261 -3.74 8.60 6.12
N LEU A 262 -4.74 9.50 6.19
CA LEU A 262 -6.15 9.14 6.19
C LEU A 262 -6.58 8.28 4.98
N PRO A 263 -6.24 8.62 3.72
CA PRO A 263 -6.65 7.79 2.57
C PRO A 263 -6.09 6.38 2.61
N VAL A 264 -4.84 6.21 3.04
CA VAL A 264 -4.20 4.90 3.14
C VAL A 264 -4.83 4.06 4.26
N ILE A 265 -5.14 4.68 5.41
CA ILE A 265 -5.84 4.04 6.51
C ILE A 265 -7.25 3.60 6.06
N LEU A 266 -7.98 4.47 5.37
CA LEU A 266 -9.32 4.15 4.84
C LEU A 266 -9.25 3.02 3.80
N ALA A 267 -8.30 3.07 2.87
CA ALA A 267 -8.09 2.01 1.89
C ALA A 267 -7.77 0.67 2.58
N GLY A 268 -6.89 0.67 3.58
CA GLY A 268 -6.56 -0.50 4.39
C GLY A 268 -7.77 -1.04 5.15
N TRP A 269 -8.59 -0.16 5.71
CA TRP A 269 -9.81 -0.55 6.44
C TRP A 269 -10.86 -1.17 5.51
N ILE A 270 -11.02 -0.64 4.31
CA ILE A 270 -11.92 -1.23 3.30
C ILE A 270 -11.39 -2.59 2.85
N ALA A 271 -10.08 -2.72 2.62
CA ALA A 271 -9.45 -3.93 2.12
C ALA A 271 -9.25 -5.03 3.19
N GLN A 272 -9.32 -4.70 4.51
CA GLN A 272 -8.94 -5.62 5.60
C GLN A 272 -9.66 -6.97 5.55
N LYS A 273 -10.98 -6.98 5.25
CA LYS A 273 -11.77 -8.23 5.17
C LYS A 273 -11.28 -9.14 4.04
N GLN A 274 -10.88 -8.56 2.93
CA GLN A 274 -10.37 -9.29 1.77
C GLN A 274 -8.95 -9.79 2.02
N LEU A 275 -8.11 -8.99 2.69
CA LEU A 275 -6.76 -9.38 3.10
C LEU A 275 -6.78 -10.60 4.03
N VAL A 276 -7.64 -10.58 5.06
CA VAL A 276 -7.78 -11.71 5.99
C VAL A 276 -8.23 -12.98 5.27
N ARG A 277 -9.18 -12.88 4.33
CA ARG A 277 -9.64 -14.03 3.52
C ARG A 277 -8.54 -14.57 2.61
N GLY A 278 -7.77 -13.68 1.95
CA GLY A 278 -6.66 -14.08 1.08
C GLY A 278 -5.53 -14.80 1.83
N LEU A 279 -5.19 -14.31 3.04
CA LEU A 279 -4.18 -14.94 3.89
C LEU A 279 -4.64 -16.29 4.47
N SER A 280 -5.93 -16.44 4.78
CA SER A 280 -6.47 -17.69 5.33
C SER A 280 -6.56 -18.81 4.29
N LEU A 281 -6.81 -18.50 3.03
CA LEU A 281 -6.82 -19.49 1.94
C LEU A 281 -5.42 -20.07 1.66
N GLY A 282 -4.35 -19.26 1.82
CA GLY A 282 -2.96 -19.73 1.68
C GLY A 282 -2.40 -20.46 2.90
N ALA A 283 -3.04 -20.35 4.07
CA ALA A 283 -2.56 -20.96 5.32
C ALA A 283 -3.12 -22.36 5.61
N VAL A 284 -4.13 -22.80 4.88
CA VAL A 284 -4.71 -24.15 4.98
C VAL A 284 -4.10 -25.02 3.87
N LYS A 285 -2.92 -25.53 4.13
CA LYS A 285 -2.28 -26.65 3.42
C LYS A 285 -2.14 -27.82 4.36
#